data_a6e2bbb198abb342c17c28434283359f
#
_entry.id   a6e2bbb198abb342c17c28434283359f
#
_cell.length_a   1.000
_cell.length_b   1.000
_cell.length_c   1.000
_cell.angle_alpha   90.00
_cell.angle_beta   90.00
_cell.angle_gamma   90.00
#
_symmetry.space_group_name_H-M   'P 1'
#
loop_
_entity.id
_entity.type
_entity.pdbx_description
1 polymer ?
#
loop_
_entity_poly.entity_id
_entity_poly.type
_entity_poly.pdbx_seq_one_letter_code
_entity_poly.pdbx_strand_id
1 'polypeptide(L)'
;MPSSLDQLSAGTLDWLGANLDHFDPYAADAGTPAHRQAKALLELALLCHCSARAGGAHDERLDGATALLRKLWQRPEFPRLFDTHPPSAPTYGLAYAALAPDGIDDTVCRATLGRLSPGFLAPAGKSPLKRMEIRFYADKAGADHTMEPYAELVGQSPLVTLASPVPGSAEQEDVAAGDVAAGDVAPLTDSEGYSLTHAAFFLGDYGGTATGLAGDALAHARNLVRRMLDHCVRQDRWDLAAELVITQFILGLEPLRTPSGAAAVECLVRAQRSDGAIPGRSAALMASASAPAGEFFRKAYHTTLVTALMTLVLSSGRPSWHHG
;
A
#
# COMPACT_ATOMS: atom_id res chain seq x y z
N MET A 1 -24.82 -15.72 -6.31
CA MET A 1 -23.59 -15.36 -7.03
C MET A 1 -22.67 -14.70 -6.03
N PRO A 2 -21.36 -14.99 -6.02
CA PRO A 2 -20.41 -14.27 -5.19
C PRO A 2 -20.48 -12.77 -5.51
N SER A 3 -20.21 -11.92 -4.51
CA SER A 3 -20.12 -10.48 -4.74
C SER A 3 -18.87 -10.14 -5.58
N SER A 4 -18.85 -8.96 -6.22
CA SER A 4 -17.65 -8.48 -6.92
C SER A 4 -16.41 -8.44 -6.01
N LEU A 5 -16.62 -8.15 -4.73
CA LEU A 5 -15.55 -8.13 -3.75
C LEU A 5 -15.02 -9.55 -3.45
N ASP A 6 -15.91 -10.54 -3.32
CA ASP A 6 -15.52 -11.94 -3.11
C ASP A 6 -14.75 -12.49 -4.31
N GLN A 7 -15.16 -12.13 -5.53
CA GLN A 7 -14.46 -12.51 -6.76
C GLN A 7 -13.04 -11.95 -6.77
N LEU A 8 -12.88 -10.64 -6.50
CA LEU A 8 -11.57 -10.00 -6.45
C LEU A 8 -10.69 -10.63 -5.37
N SER A 9 -11.25 -10.84 -4.16
CA SER A 9 -10.53 -11.46 -3.05
C SER A 9 -10.03 -12.85 -3.42
N ALA A 10 -10.91 -13.72 -3.89
CA ALA A 10 -10.55 -15.09 -4.26
C ALA A 10 -9.45 -15.10 -5.32
N GLY A 11 -9.67 -14.41 -6.45
CA GLY A 11 -8.71 -14.42 -7.55
C GLY A 11 -7.34 -13.84 -7.18
N THR A 12 -7.29 -12.71 -6.46
CA THR A 12 -6.01 -12.09 -6.07
C THR A 12 -5.23 -12.96 -5.08
N LEU A 13 -5.90 -13.54 -4.08
CA LEU A 13 -5.25 -14.42 -3.09
C LEU A 13 -4.78 -15.73 -3.73
N ASP A 14 -5.57 -16.33 -4.62
CA ASP A 14 -5.19 -17.55 -5.36
C ASP A 14 -3.96 -17.27 -6.23
N TRP A 15 -3.93 -16.13 -6.93
CA TRP A 15 -2.78 -15.76 -7.75
C TRP A 15 -1.53 -15.51 -6.90
N LEU A 16 -1.63 -14.81 -5.77
CA LEU A 16 -0.50 -14.59 -4.87
C LEU A 16 0.02 -15.93 -4.33
N GLY A 17 -0.87 -16.84 -3.92
CA GLY A 17 -0.51 -18.17 -3.46
C GLY A 17 0.20 -19.02 -4.52
N ALA A 18 -0.24 -18.94 -5.78
CA ALA A 18 0.38 -19.66 -6.91
C ALA A 18 1.75 -19.09 -7.32
N ASN A 19 2.11 -17.88 -6.88
CA ASN A 19 3.34 -17.19 -7.28
C ASN A 19 4.32 -16.95 -6.10
N LEU A 20 4.21 -17.70 -5.00
CA LEU A 20 5.04 -17.50 -3.80
C LEU A 20 6.54 -17.65 -4.07
N ASP A 21 6.95 -18.50 -5.00
CA ASP A 21 8.36 -18.68 -5.37
C ASP A 21 8.99 -17.38 -5.90
N HIS A 22 8.21 -16.51 -6.53
CA HIS A 22 8.69 -15.22 -7.02
C HIS A 22 8.88 -14.17 -5.90
N PHE A 23 8.30 -14.39 -4.73
CA PHE A 23 8.54 -13.57 -3.54
C PHE A 23 9.78 -14.03 -2.76
N ASP A 24 10.22 -15.29 -2.91
CA ASP A 24 11.42 -15.80 -2.20
C ASP A 24 12.70 -15.26 -2.87
N PRO A 25 13.46 -14.34 -2.23
CA PRO A 25 14.67 -13.76 -2.81
C PRO A 25 15.81 -14.78 -2.95
N TYR A 26 15.64 -15.99 -2.46
CA TYR A 26 16.59 -17.10 -2.56
C TYR A 26 16.13 -18.18 -3.55
N ALA A 27 14.97 -18.03 -4.17
CA ALA A 27 14.57 -18.91 -5.26
C ALA A 27 15.42 -18.62 -6.50
N ALA A 28 15.58 -19.63 -7.35
CA ALA A 28 16.58 -19.68 -8.44
C ALA A 28 16.35 -18.72 -9.63
N ASP A 29 15.46 -17.74 -9.52
CA ASP A 29 15.21 -16.79 -10.62
C ASP A 29 16.19 -15.60 -10.55
N ALA A 30 17.35 -15.79 -11.17
CA ALA A 30 18.49 -14.88 -11.16
C ALA A 30 18.26 -13.53 -11.88
N GLY A 31 17.05 -13.23 -12.36
CA GLY A 31 16.77 -12.06 -13.20
C GLY A 31 16.32 -10.80 -12.44
N THR A 32 15.92 -10.92 -11.17
CA THR A 32 15.40 -9.78 -10.39
C THR A 32 16.39 -9.38 -9.31
N PRO A 33 16.74 -8.07 -9.18
CA PRO A 33 17.59 -7.61 -8.09
C PRO A 33 17.02 -7.96 -6.71
N ALA A 34 17.84 -8.54 -5.84
CA ALA A 34 17.43 -9.07 -4.53
C ALA A 34 16.66 -8.05 -3.66
N HIS A 35 17.02 -6.76 -3.71
CA HIS A 35 16.29 -5.72 -2.96
C HIS A 35 14.85 -5.52 -3.45
N ARG A 36 14.57 -5.75 -4.75
CA ARG A 36 13.20 -5.64 -5.30
C ARG A 36 12.35 -6.83 -4.86
N GLN A 37 12.92 -8.02 -4.81
CA GLN A 37 12.24 -9.20 -4.25
C GLN A 37 12.00 -9.03 -2.75
N ALA A 38 12.99 -8.51 -2.02
CA ALA A 38 12.85 -8.19 -0.60
C ALA A 38 11.74 -7.15 -0.35
N LYS A 39 11.61 -6.12 -1.21
CA LYS A 39 10.49 -5.17 -1.16
C LYS A 39 9.15 -5.87 -1.36
N ALA A 40 9.01 -6.68 -2.41
CA ALA A 40 7.78 -7.42 -2.68
C ALA A 40 7.39 -8.33 -1.50
N LEU A 41 8.36 -8.96 -0.87
CA LEU A 41 8.13 -9.79 0.32
C LEU A 41 7.67 -8.97 1.53
N LEU A 42 8.21 -7.76 1.76
CA LEU A 42 7.71 -6.86 2.82
C LEU A 42 6.25 -6.42 2.56
N GLU A 43 5.88 -6.20 1.30
CA GLU A 43 4.48 -5.90 0.95
C GLU A 43 3.57 -7.12 1.19
N LEU A 44 4.02 -8.33 0.88
CA LEU A 44 3.31 -9.57 1.22
C LEU A 44 3.18 -9.75 2.75
N ALA A 45 4.24 -9.41 3.49
CA ALA A 45 4.21 -9.43 4.95
C ALA A 45 3.18 -8.45 5.52
N LEU A 46 3.06 -7.26 4.92
CA LEU A 46 2.03 -6.29 5.30
C LEU A 46 0.62 -6.84 5.09
N LEU A 47 0.35 -7.49 3.95
CA LEU A 47 -0.94 -8.14 3.69
C LEU A 47 -1.26 -9.20 4.77
N CYS A 48 -0.31 -10.09 5.08
CA CYS A 48 -0.48 -11.11 6.10
C CYS A 48 -0.66 -10.50 7.50
N HIS A 49 0.09 -9.43 7.83
CA HIS A 49 -0.05 -8.69 9.09
C HIS A 49 -1.45 -8.06 9.22
N CYS A 50 -1.96 -7.42 8.18
CA CYS A 50 -3.32 -6.86 8.17
C CYS A 50 -4.37 -7.96 8.30
N SER A 51 -4.19 -9.12 7.65
CA SER A 51 -5.09 -10.27 7.75
C SER A 51 -5.16 -10.82 9.17
N ALA A 52 -4.02 -11.01 9.83
CA ALA A 52 -3.97 -11.51 11.20
C ALA A 52 -4.69 -10.59 12.19
N ARG A 53 -4.69 -9.27 11.94
CA ARG A 53 -5.34 -8.27 12.80
C ARG A 53 -6.82 -8.06 12.53
N ALA A 54 -7.30 -8.45 11.36
CA ALA A 54 -8.68 -8.20 10.94
C ALA A 54 -9.73 -8.94 11.80
N GLY A 55 -9.32 -9.86 12.68
CA GLY A 55 -10.22 -10.59 13.60
C GLY A 55 -11.27 -11.46 12.90
N GLY A 56 -11.21 -11.56 11.59
CA GLY A 56 -12.07 -12.42 10.77
C GLY A 56 -11.62 -13.89 10.80
N ALA A 57 -12.36 -14.74 10.11
CA ALA A 57 -11.93 -16.12 9.88
C ALA A 57 -10.57 -16.10 9.15
N HIS A 58 -9.65 -16.92 9.62
CA HIS A 58 -8.36 -17.13 8.98
C HIS A 58 -8.58 -17.58 7.52
N ASP A 59 -7.95 -16.89 6.57
CA ASP A 59 -8.03 -17.26 5.17
C ASP A 59 -6.90 -18.23 4.82
N GLU A 60 -7.25 -19.51 4.64
CA GLU A 60 -6.32 -20.60 4.34
C GLU A 60 -5.45 -20.31 3.09
N ARG A 61 -5.89 -19.43 2.19
CA ARG A 61 -5.12 -19.01 1.01
C ARG A 61 -3.85 -18.22 1.37
N LEU A 62 -3.77 -17.66 2.57
CA LEU A 62 -2.58 -16.99 3.08
C LEU A 62 -1.63 -17.91 3.86
N ASP A 63 -1.96 -19.19 4.07
CA ASP A 63 -1.12 -20.12 4.82
C ASP A 63 0.25 -20.31 4.20
N GLY A 64 0.30 -20.49 2.87
CA GLY A 64 1.55 -20.60 2.14
C GLY A 64 2.41 -19.33 2.24
N ALA A 65 1.80 -18.15 2.15
CA ALA A 65 2.49 -16.87 2.33
C ALA A 65 3.03 -16.73 3.75
N THR A 66 2.22 -17.05 4.77
CA THR A 66 2.64 -17.02 6.18
C THR A 66 3.79 -18.00 6.46
N ALA A 67 3.75 -19.21 5.90
CA ALA A 67 4.83 -20.17 6.01
C ALA A 67 6.13 -19.68 5.36
N LEU A 68 6.05 -19.09 4.17
CA LEU A 68 7.18 -18.45 3.48
C LEU A 68 7.79 -17.33 4.33
N LEU A 69 6.97 -16.44 4.87
CA LEU A 69 7.42 -15.34 5.73
C LEU A 69 8.14 -15.87 6.97
N ARG A 70 7.56 -16.86 7.69
CA ARG A 70 8.20 -17.48 8.86
C ARG A 70 9.56 -18.08 8.53
N LYS A 71 9.67 -18.80 7.40
CA LYS A 71 10.92 -19.37 6.90
C LYS A 71 11.97 -18.28 6.66
N LEU A 72 11.60 -17.17 6.02
CA LEU A 72 12.54 -16.12 5.62
C LEU A 72 12.93 -15.20 6.78
N TRP A 73 12.02 -14.91 7.70
CA TRP A 73 12.32 -14.11 8.90
C TRP A 73 13.31 -14.75 9.85
N GLN A 74 13.40 -16.08 9.84
CA GLN A 74 14.38 -16.83 10.63
C GLN A 74 15.79 -16.85 10.00
N ARG A 75 15.95 -16.34 8.77
CA ARG A 75 17.26 -16.29 8.09
C ARG A 75 18.01 -15.01 8.45
N PRO A 76 19.19 -15.09 9.10
CA PRO A 76 19.97 -13.90 9.46
C PRO A 76 20.49 -13.12 8.23
N GLU A 77 20.54 -13.76 7.05
CA GLU A 77 20.95 -13.14 5.80
C GLU A 77 19.85 -12.28 5.18
N PHE A 78 18.58 -12.53 5.49
CA PHE A 78 17.47 -11.86 4.83
C PHE A 78 17.51 -10.34 4.98
N PRO A 79 17.66 -9.74 6.18
CA PRO A 79 17.74 -8.28 6.30
C PRO A 79 19.00 -7.66 5.67
N ARG A 80 20.03 -8.46 5.35
CA ARG A 80 21.21 -7.97 4.62
C ARG A 80 20.92 -7.65 3.16
N LEU A 81 19.84 -8.22 2.59
CA LEU A 81 19.41 -7.88 1.23
C LEU A 81 19.00 -6.42 1.10
N PHE A 82 18.57 -5.78 2.19
CA PHE A 82 18.23 -4.34 2.19
C PHE A 82 19.48 -3.47 1.98
N ASP A 83 20.62 -3.90 2.44
CA ASP A 83 21.90 -3.18 2.33
C ASP A 83 22.34 -3.00 0.86
N THR A 84 21.79 -3.79 -0.07
CA THR A 84 22.01 -3.64 -1.52
C THR A 84 21.38 -2.38 -2.11
N HIS A 85 20.49 -1.70 -1.37
CA HIS A 85 19.90 -0.42 -1.74
C HIS A 85 19.94 0.56 -0.55
N PRO A 86 21.09 1.18 -0.27
CA PRO A 86 21.34 1.99 0.94
C PRO A 86 20.30 3.05 1.26
N PRO A 87 19.69 3.78 0.28
CA PRO A 87 18.69 4.78 0.59
C PRO A 87 17.43 4.23 1.28
N SER A 88 17.06 2.98 0.99
CA SER A 88 15.86 2.32 1.54
C SER A 88 16.18 1.35 2.68
N ALA A 89 17.43 0.97 2.87
CA ALA A 89 17.83 -0.06 3.83
C ALA A 89 17.31 0.19 5.25
N PRO A 90 17.40 1.40 5.84
CA PRO A 90 16.88 1.64 7.18
C PRO A 90 15.36 1.47 7.26
N THR A 91 14.61 1.94 6.25
CA THR A 91 13.15 1.80 6.19
C THR A 91 12.74 0.34 6.06
N TYR A 92 13.39 -0.41 5.18
CA TYR A 92 13.10 -1.84 5.01
C TYR A 92 13.48 -2.65 6.24
N GLY A 93 14.59 -2.33 6.90
CA GLY A 93 14.97 -2.96 8.17
C GLY A 93 13.96 -2.70 9.28
N LEU A 94 13.41 -1.50 9.35
CA LEU A 94 12.36 -1.14 10.30
C LEU A 94 11.04 -1.85 9.97
N ALA A 95 10.62 -1.85 8.70
CA ALA A 95 9.41 -2.56 8.26
C ALA A 95 9.54 -4.08 8.47
N TYR A 96 10.72 -4.67 8.21
CA TYR A 96 11.02 -6.06 8.50
C TYR A 96 10.76 -6.42 9.97
N ALA A 97 11.27 -5.62 10.90
CA ALA A 97 11.06 -5.89 12.32
C ALA A 97 9.60 -5.69 12.73
N ALA A 98 8.93 -4.67 12.17
CA ALA A 98 7.53 -4.34 12.46
C ALA A 98 6.52 -5.37 11.95
N LEU A 99 6.84 -6.06 10.85
CA LEU A 99 5.97 -7.02 10.17
C LEU A 99 6.38 -8.47 10.45
N ALA A 100 7.16 -8.69 11.49
CA ALA A 100 7.59 -10.04 11.89
C ALA A 100 6.37 -10.92 12.19
N PRO A 101 6.28 -12.13 11.60
CA PRO A 101 5.20 -13.06 11.93
C PRO A 101 5.19 -13.44 13.41
N ASP A 102 4.01 -13.62 13.98
CA ASP A 102 3.86 -14.01 15.38
C ASP A 102 4.56 -15.36 15.71
N GLY A 103 5.19 -15.41 16.86
CA GLY A 103 5.80 -16.64 17.41
C GLY A 103 7.12 -17.04 16.76
N ILE A 104 7.78 -16.17 15.99
CA ILE A 104 9.18 -16.39 15.56
C ILE A 104 10.17 -15.90 16.61
N ASP A 105 11.43 -16.38 16.52
CA ASP A 105 12.55 -15.79 17.27
C ASP A 105 12.85 -14.39 16.76
N ASP A 106 12.75 -13.39 17.62
CA ASP A 106 12.94 -11.98 17.29
C ASP A 106 14.42 -11.51 17.31
N THR A 107 15.37 -12.42 17.58
CA THR A 107 16.80 -12.09 17.70
C THR A 107 17.33 -11.36 16.46
N VAL A 108 16.96 -11.81 15.25
CA VAL A 108 17.38 -11.17 14.00
C VAL A 108 16.69 -9.82 13.82
N CYS A 109 15.43 -9.69 14.22
CA CYS A 109 14.69 -8.42 14.19
C CYS A 109 15.34 -7.39 15.12
N ARG A 110 15.63 -7.75 16.38
CA ARG A 110 16.33 -6.89 17.34
C ARG A 110 17.71 -6.48 16.84
N ALA A 111 18.48 -7.42 16.29
CA ALA A 111 19.79 -7.13 15.72
C ALA A 111 19.68 -6.15 14.51
N THR A 112 18.62 -6.24 13.73
CA THR A 112 18.36 -5.32 12.61
C THR A 112 17.98 -3.93 13.11
N LEU A 113 17.11 -3.82 14.12
CA LEU A 113 16.78 -2.56 14.78
C LEU A 113 18.01 -1.89 15.41
N GLY A 114 18.88 -2.66 16.04
CA GLY A 114 20.12 -2.17 16.64
C GLY A 114 21.12 -1.56 15.64
N ARG A 115 20.95 -1.78 14.34
CA ARG A 115 21.75 -1.13 13.29
C ARG A 115 21.21 0.21 12.82
N LEU A 116 19.95 0.55 13.22
CA LEU A 116 19.35 1.82 12.83
C LEU A 116 20.01 2.97 13.60
N SER A 117 20.41 4.00 12.88
CA SER A 117 21.01 5.16 13.52
C SER A 117 19.96 5.98 14.31
N PRO A 118 20.33 6.59 15.43
CA PRO A 118 19.41 7.51 16.14
C PRO A 118 18.89 8.64 15.26
N GLY A 119 19.72 9.14 14.33
CA GLY A 119 19.32 10.16 13.35
C GLY A 119 18.23 9.67 12.37
N PHE A 120 18.19 8.38 12.06
CA PHE A 120 17.07 7.82 11.28
C PHE A 120 15.77 7.80 12.06
N LEU A 121 15.80 7.51 13.36
CA LEU A 121 14.65 7.46 14.26
C LEU A 121 14.26 8.82 14.86
N ALA A 122 14.89 9.91 14.40
CA ALA A 122 14.59 11.28 14.79
C ALA A 122 13.94 12.08 13.64
N PRO A 123 13.12 13.12 13.91
CA PRO A 123 12.34 13.84 12.89
C PRO A 123 13.18 14.74 11.97
N ALA A 124 14.37 15.15 12.41
CA ALA A 124 15.21 16.12 11.71
C ALA A 124 15.47 15.75 10.24
N GLY A 125 15.24 16.70 9.33
CA GLY A 125 15.48 16.54 7.88
C GLY A 125 14.50 15.63 7.14
N LYS A 126 13.37 15.26 7.75
CA LYS A 126 12.37 14.36 7.14
C LYS A 126 11.06 15.09 6.83
N SER A 127 10.44 14.73 5.71
CA SER A 127 9.08 15.18 5.40
C SER A 127 8.06 14.63 6.41
N PRO A 128 6.90 15.28 6.58
CA PRO A 128 5.84 14.78 7.44
C PRO A 128 5.44 13.33 7.13
N LEU A 129 5.29 12.98 5.85
CA LEU A 129 4.98 11.61 5.43
C LEU A 129 6.06 10.62 5.87
N LYS A 130 7.33 10.95 5.71
CA LYS A 130 8.43 10.09 6.14
C LYS A 130 8.48 9.90 7.65
N ARG A 131 8.13 10.93 8.42
CA ARG A 131 8.02 10.85 9.89
C ARG A 131 6.88 9.92 10.31
N MET A 132 5.72 10.00 9.63
CA MET A 132 4.58 9.08 9.86
C MET A 132 4.97 7.64 9.56
N GLU A 133 5.64 7.39 8.44
CA GLU A 133 6.10 6.05 8.05
C GLU A 133 7.03 5.45 9.09
N ILE A 134 8.05 6.21 9.50
CA ILE A 134 9.03 5.73 10.50
C ILE A 134 8.32 5.50 11.84
N ARG A 135 7.48 6.42 12.29
CA ARG A 135 6.70 6.25 13.52
C ARG A 135 5.84 4.99 13.46
N PHE A 136 5.11 4.80 12.35
CA PHE A 136 4.21 3.65 12.18
C PHE A 136 4.94 2.31 12.35
N TYR A 137 6.07 2.15 11.69
CA TYR A 137 6.84 0.92 11.79
C TYR A 137 7.62 0.82 13.12
N ALA A 138 8.09 1.94 13.67
CA ALA A 138 8.80 1.94 14.94
C ALA A 138 7.87 1.56 16.11
N ASP A 139 6.67 2.13 16.17
CA ASP A 139 5.66 1.78 17.17
C ASP A 139 5.33 0.27 17.10
N LYS A 140 5.16 -0.29 15.89
CA LYS A 140 4.89 -1.72 15.70
C LYS A 140 6.07 -2.62 16.05
N ALA A 141 7.29 -2.18 15.77
CA ALA A 141 8.51 -2.91 16.07
C ALA A 141 8.95 -2.78 17.54
N GLY A 142 8.29 -1.94 18.34
CA GLY A 142 8.72 -1.60 19.69
C GLY A 142 10.08 -0.90 19.75
N ALA A 143 10.44 -0.14 18.70
CA ALA A 143 11.69 0.58 18.61
C ALA A 143 11.56 1.98 19.21
N ASP A 144 12.52 2.37 20.05
CA ASP A 144 12.59 3.72 20.60
C ASP A 144 12.83 4.75 19.49
N HIS A 145 12.02 5.80 19.46
CA HIS A 145 12.11 6.88 18.48
C HIS A 145 11.68 8.23 19.08
N THR A 146 12.00 9.32 18.39
CA THR A 146 11.61 10.68 18.84
C THR A 146 10.67 11.38 17.84
N MET A 147 9.98 10.62 16.99
CA MET A 147 8.96 11.17 16.08
C MET A 147 7.79 11.75 16.86
N GLU A 148 7.22 12.85 16.35
CA GLU A 148 6.08 13.53 16.96
C GLU A 148 4.85 12.61 17.05
N PRO A 149 3.96 12.81 18.01
CA PRO A 149 2.68 12.11 18.09
C PRO A 149 1.84 12.31 16.82
N TYR A 150 1.00 11.31 16.47
CA TYR A 150 0.12 11.41 15.30
C TYR A 150 -0.78 12.67 15.34
N ALA A 151 -1.23 13.09 16.53
CA ALA A 151 -2.03 14.30 16.69
C ALA A 151 -1.33 15.58 16.19
N GLU A 152 0.00 15.62 16.23
CA GLU A 152 0.80 16.75 15.71
C GLU A 152 1.11 16.57 14.21
N LEU A 153 1.26 15.31 13.74
CA LEU A 153 1.58 15.00 12.37
C LEU A 153 0.37 15.12 11.43
N VAL A 154 -0.85 14.89 11.94
CA VAL A 154 -2.07 14.87 11.12
C VAL A 154 -2.29 16.18 10.38
N GLY A 155 -2.08 17.33 11.05
CA GLY A 155 -2.22 18.67 10.43
C GLY A 155 -1.16 18.98 9.37
N GLN A 156 -0.04 18.26 9.37
CA GLN A 156 1.04 18.40 8.39
C GLN A 156 0.96 17.32 7.29
N SER A 157 -0.03 16.44 7.35
CA SER A 157 -0.14 15.30 6.45
C SER A 157 -0.54 15.72 5.04
N PRO A 158 -0.18 14.94 4.01
CA PRO A 158 -0.70 15.09 2.66
C PRO A 158 -2.24 15.15 2.58
N LEU A 159 -2.94 14.52 3.52
CA LEU A 159 -4.41 14.56 3.61
C LEU A 159 -4.96 15.99 3.87
N VAL A 160 -4.16 16.86 4.47
CA VAL A 160 -4.52 18.24 4.81
C VAL A 160 -3.84 19.25 3.90
N THR A 161 -2.58 19.00 3.55
CA THR A 161 -1.73 20.00 2.88
C THR A 161 -1.77 19.96 1.37
N LEU A 162 -2.15 18.82 0.76
CA LEU A 162 -2.32 18.75 -0.69
C LEU A 162 -3.57 19.52 -1.12
N ALA A 163 -3.38 20.37 -2.13
CA ALA A 163 -4.46 21.11 -2.77
C ALA A 163 -4.56 20.70 -4.23
N SER A 164 -5.78 20.46 -4.69
CA SER A 164 -6.00 20.27 -6.12
C SER A 164 -5.79 21.60 -6.85
N PRO A 165 -5.12 21.62 -8.00
CA PRO A 165 -5.07 22.80 -8.85
C PRO A 165 -6.48 23.36 -9.08
N VAL A 166 -6.70 24.63 -8.82
CA VAL A 166 -7.96 25.30 -9.18
C VAL A 166 -7.93 25.48 -10.70
N PRO A 167 -8.94 24.99 -11.46
CA PRO A 167 -9.01 25.27 -12.88
C PRO A 167 -8.99 26.81 -13.11
N GLY A 168 -7.94 27.32 -13.75
CA GLY A 168 -7.78 28.76 -14.05
C GLY A 168 -6.74 29.52 -13.23
N SER A 169 -6.01 28.90 -12.29
CA SER A 169 -4.94 29.56 -11.51
C SER A 169 -3.51 29.17 -11.94
N ALA A 170 -3.35 28.40 -13.01
CA ALA A 170 -2.04 28.15 -13.57
C ALA A 170 -1.60 29.37 -14.38
N GLU A 171 -0.52 30.04 -13.99
CA GLU A 171 0.33 30.75 -14.92
C GLU A 171 0.76 29.72 -15.97
N GLN A 172 0.08 29.74 -17.12
CA GLN A 172 0.38 28.88 -18.26
C GLN A 172 1.70 29.36 -18.84
N GLU A 173 2.79 28.69 -18.48
CA GLU A 173 3.91 28.63 -19.42
C GLU A 173 3.41 27.86 -20.65
N ASP A 174 3.58 28.53 -21.82
CA ASP A 174 3.16 28.09 -23.15
C ASP A 174 3.62 26.66 -23.49
N VAL A 175 2.78 25.69 -23.22
CA VAL A 175 2.85 24.37 -23.84
C VAL A 175 1.73 24.27 -24.84
N ALA A 176 2.09 24.09 -26.12
CA ALA A 176 1.23 24.08 -27.29
C ALA A 176 -0.12 23.41 -27.03
N ALA A 177 -1.20 24.16 -27.27
CA ALA A 177 -2.58 23.74 -27.11
C ALA A 177 -2.94 22.59 -28.06
N GLY A 178 -2.84 21.34 -27.55
CA GLY A 178 -3.68 20.27 -28.04
C GLY A 178 -4.95 20.25 -27.19
N ASP A 179 -6.10 20.08 -27.80
CA ASP A 179 -7.44 20.03 -27.18
C ASP A 179 -7.49 18.95 -26.06
N VAL A 180 -7.04 19.29 -24.85
CA VAL A 180 -7.28 18.50 -23.65
C VAL A 180 -8.63 18.94 -23.10
N ALA A 181 -9.64 18.08 -23.24
CA ALA A 181 -10.95 18.32 -22.65
C ALA A 181 -10.81 18.66 -21.16
N ALA A 182 -11.51 19.66 -20.66
CA ALA A 182 -11.42 20.18 -19.28
C ALA A 182 -11.67 19.12 -18.16
N GLY A 183 -11.99 17.88 -18.53
CA GLY A 183 -12.16 16.73 -17.64
C GLY A 183 -10.92 15.84 -17.46
N ASP A 184 -9.82 16.07 -18.19
CA ASP A 184 -8.67 15.15 -18.23
C ASP A 184 -7.49 15.57 -17.35
N VAL A 185 -7.55 16.74 -16.72
CA VAL A 185 -6.49 17.19 -15.81
C VAL A 185 -6.56 16.39 -14.53
N ALA A 186 -5.45 15.69 -14.18
CA ALA A 186 -5.33 14.97 -12.94
C ALA A 186 -5.48 15.93 -11.75
N PRO A 187 -6.28 15.58 -10.72
CA PRO A 187 -6.42 16.39 -9.50
C PRO A 187 -5.11 16.50 -8.70
N LEU A 188 -4.26 15.51 -8.82
CA LEU A 188 -2.93 15.37 -8.20
C LEU A 188 -2.02 14.63 -9.18
N THR A 189 -0.72 14.84 -9.04
CA THR A 189 0.28 13.95 -9.65
C THR A 189 0.21 12.55 -9.01
N ASP A 190 0.73 11.53 -9.70
CA ASP A 190 0.81 10.18 -9.12
C ASP A 190 1.55 10.15 -7.79
N SER A 191 2.68 10.85 -7.69
CA SER A 191 3.47 10.92 -6.45
C SER A 191 2.69 11.54 -5.29
N GLU A 192 1.87 12.57 -5.57
CA GLU A 192 0.98 13.16 -4.56
C GLU A 192 -0.16 12.21 -4.21
N GLY A 193 -0.72 11.47 -5.19
CA GLY A 193 -1.72 10.44 -4.98
C GLY A 193 -1.22 9.35 -4.03
N TYR A 194 -0.03 8.80 -4.27
CA TYR A 194 0.60 7.84 -3.35
C TYR A 194 0.93 8.45 -1.99
N SER A 195 1.34 9.72 -1.95
CA SER A 195 1.58 10.41 -0.66
C SER A 195 0.30 10.56 0.15
N LEU A 196 -0.82 10.81 -0.52
CA LEU A 196 -2.15 10.90 0.08
C LEU A 196 -2.59 9.56 0.68
N THR A 197 -2.48 8.46 -0.08
CA THR A 197 -2.88 7.12 0.35
C THR A 197 -2.01 6.62 1.49
N HIS A 198 -0.69 6.74 1.38
CA HIS A 198 0.24 6.32 2.42
C HIS A 198 0.06 7.11 3.72
N ALA A 199 -0.22 8.42 3.66
CA ALA A 199 -0.53 9.18 4.88
C ALA A 199 -1.78 8.63 5.58
N ALA A 200 -2.82 8.27 4.84
CA ALA A 200 -4.00 7.62 5.39
C ALA A 200 -3.68 6.26 6.01
N PHE A 201 -2.85 5.44 5.34
CA PHE A 201 -2.44 4.12 5.83
C PHE A 201 -1.71 4.20 7.16
N PHE A 202 -0.74 5.11 7.29
CA PHE A 202 0.03 5.26 8.52
C PHE A 202 -0.78 5.88 9.65
N LEU A 203 -1.63 6.89 9.37
CA LEU A 203 -2.48 7.52 10.38
C LEU A 203 -3.64 6.61 10.82
N GLY A 204 -4.22 5.88 9.88
CA GLY A 204 -5.39 5.03 10.09
C GLY A 204 -5.07 3.57 10.35
N ASP A 205 -3.80 3.18 10.39
CA ASP A 205 -3.33 1.80 10.56
C ASP A 205 -4.15 0.81 9.70
N TYR A 206 -4.24 1.10 8.38
CA TYR A 206 -5.00 0.31 7.41
C TYR A 206 -6.47 0.07 7.81
N GLY A 207 -7.08 1.01 8.50
CA GLY A 207 -8.45 0.93 9.01
C GLY A 207 -8.54 0.43 10.45
N GLY A 208 -7.42 0.15 11.10
CA GLY A 208 -7.34 -0.28 12.49
C GLY A 208 -7.48 0.86 13.52
N THR A 209 -7.29 2.13 13.14
CA THR A 209 -7.42 3.31 14.01
C THR A 209 -8.10 4.47 13.29
N ALA A 210 -8.62 5.45 14.05
CA ALA A 210 -9.10 6.71 13.48
C ALA A 210 -7.91 7.60 13.09
N THR A 211 -8.01 8.31 11.96
CA THR A 211 -6.94 9.21 11.47
C THR A 211 -6.72 10.46 12.30
N GLY A 212 -7.65 10.80 13.18
CA GLY A 212 -7.67 12.09 13.90
C GLY A 212 -8.15 13.28 13.05
N LEU A 213 -8.51 13.08 11.77
CA LEU A 213 -9.11 14.14 10.95
C LEU A 213 -10.56 14.38 11.33
N ALA A 214 -10.96 15.65 11.39
CA ALA A 214 -12.32 16.07 11.67
C ALA A 214 -12.70 17.33 10.87
N GLY A 215 -13.98 17.68 10.86
CA GLY A 215 -14.50 18.94 10.28
C GLY A 215 -14.08 19.14 8.84
N ASP A 216 -13.63 20.36 8.52
CA ASP A 216 -13.26 20.77 7.17
C ASP A 216 -12.06 20.00 6.62
N ALA A 217 -11.09 19.61 7.45
CA ALA A 217 -9.94 18.83 7.04
C ALA A 217 -10.36 17.42 6.55
N LEU A 218 -11.28 16.77 7.26
CA LEU A 218 -11.83 15.48 6.83
C LEU A 218 -12.65 15.62 5.54
N ALA A 219 -13.48 16.66 5.44
CA ALA A 219 -14.27 16.94 4.23
C ALA A 219 -13.37 17.21 3.01
N HIS A 220 -12.30 17.98 3.19
CA HIS A 220 -11.27 18.23 2.18
C HIS A 220 -10.61 16.92 1.70
N ALA A 221 -10.08 16.11 2.63
CA ALA A 221 -9.45 14.84 2.31
C ALA A 221 -10.38 13.89 1.54
N ARG A 222 -11.63 13.76 1.99
CA ARG A 222 -12.66 12.96 1.30
C ARG A 222 -12.93 13.43 -0.13
N ASN A 223 -13.05 14.75 -0.34
CA ASN A 223 -13.27 15.31 -1.68
C ASN A 223 -12.07 15.07 -2.59
N LEU A 224 -10.85 15.26 -2.09
CA LEU A 224 -9.62 15.05 -2.85
C LEU A 224 -9.47 13.58 -3.27
N VAL A 225 -9.68 12.64 -2.33
CA VAL A 225 -9.67 11.20 -2.60
C VAL A 225 -10.74 10.82 -3.63
N ARG A 226 -11.97 11.34 -3.52
CA ARG A 226 -13.02 11.08 -4.50
C ARG A 226 -12.61 11.52 -5.91
N ARG A 227 -12.11 12.76 -6.07
CA ARG A 227 -11.71 13.31 -7.37
C ARG A 227 -10.54 12.52 -7.98
N MET A 228 -9.55 12.16 -7.14
CA MET A 228 -8.42 11.35 -7.60
C MET A 228 -8.86 9.93 -8.00
N LEU A 229 -9.79 9.33 -7.25
CA LEU A 229 -10.33 8.01 -7.56
C LEU A 229 -11.12 8.02 -8.88
N ASP A 230 -11.98 9.04 -9.10
CA ASP A 230 -12.68 9.24 -10.36
C ASP A 230 -11.72 9.37 -11.56
N HIS A 231 -10.58 10.05 -11.36
CA HIS A 231 -9.51 10.16 -12.35
C HIS A 231 -8.84 8.81 -12.60
N CYS A 232 -8.45 8.09 -11.54
CA CYS A 232 -7.79 6.78 -11.64
C CYS A 232 -8.65 5.75 -12.39
N VAL A 233 -9.96 5.73 -12.14
CA VAL A 233 -10.92 4.86 -12.83
C VAL A 233 -10.97 5.16 -14.34
N ARG A 234 -11.01 6.45 -14.72
CA ARG A 234 -11.01 6.84 -16.14
C ARG A 234 -9.70 6.53 -16.86
N GLN A 235 -8.59 6.51 -16.11
CA GLN A 235 -7.24 6.34 -16.66
C GLN A 235 -6.67 4.93 -16.45
N ASP A 236 -7.46 3.98 -15.95
CA ASP A 236 -7.04 2.61 -15.65
C ASP A 236 -5.80 2.54 -14.73
N ARG A 237 -5.72 3.44 -13.72
CA ARG A 237 -4.65 3.47 -12.71
C ARG A 237 -5.03 2.56 -11.56
N TRP A 238 -5.01 1.25 -11.81
CA TRP A 238 -5.62 0.22 -10.96
C TRP A 238 -4.98 0.10 -9.57
N ASP A 239 -3.66 0.19 -9.47
CA ASP A 239 -2.93 0.16 -8.20
C ASP A 239 -3.34 1.34 -7.29
N LEU A 240 -3.27 2.56 -7.82
CA LEU A 240 -3.67 3.74 -7.07
C LEU A 240 -5.18 3.77 -6.80
N ALA A 241 -6.01 3.23 -7.71
CA ALA A 241 -7.45 3.11 -7.47
C ALA A 241 -7.73 2.19 -6.27
N ALA A 242 -7.07 1.03 -6.16
CA ALA A 242 -7.21 0.14 -5.01
C ALA A 242 -6.77 0.83 -3.70
N GLU A 243 -5.64 1.54 -3.70
CA GLU A 243 -5.18 2.30 -2.54
C GLU A 243 -6.15 3.42 -2.12
N LEU A 244 -6.73 4.13 -3.09
CA LEU A 244 -7.72 5.18 -2.82
C LEU A 244 -9.04 4.62 -2.28
N VAL A 245 -9.45 3.41 -2.68
CA VAL A 245 -10.61 2.72 -2.07
C VAL A 245 -10.32 2.39 -0.60
N ILE A 246 -9.14 1.87 -0.27
CA ILE A 246 -8.72 1.68 1.12
C ILE A 246 -8.74 3.03 1.87
N THR A 247 -8.25 4.08 1.24
CA THR A 247 -8.22 5.43 1.82
C THR A 247 -9.63 5.96 2.09
N GLN A 248 -10.61 5.75 1.19
CA GLN A 248 -12.02 6.08 1.47
C GLN A 248 -12.53 5.36 2.72
N PHE A 249 -12.22 4.08 2.84
CA PHE A 249 -12.60 3.31 4.04
C PHE A 249 -11.98 3.90 5.31
N ILE A 250 -10.68 4.18 5.31
CA ILE A 250 -9.97 4.78 6.44
C ILE A 250 -10.56 6.15 6.82
N LEU A 251 -10.96 6.95 5.84
CA LEU A 251 -11.60 8.26 6.06
C LEU A 251 -13.07 8.17 6.48
N GLY A 252 -13.55 7.00 6.82
CA GLY A 252 -14.89 6.83 7.37
C GLY A 252 -16.01 6.73 6.33
N LEU A 253 -15.70 6.47 5.06
CA LEU A 253 -16.70 6.22 4.02
C LEU A 253 -16.93 4.71 3.85
N GLU A 254 -18.10 4.34 3.33
CA GLU A 254 -18.39 2.97 2.86
C GLU A 254 -18.15 2.92 1.34
N PRO A 255 -16.95 2.48 0.87
CA PRO A 255 -16.58 2.63 -0.53
C PRO A 255 -17.57 2.03 -1.50
N LEU A 256 -18.13 0.85 -1.19
CA LEU A 256 -19.12 0.18 -2.05
C LEU A 256 -20.46 0.93 -2.17
N ARG A 257 -20.71 1.91 -1.29
CA ARG A 257 -21.90 2.78 -1.35
C ARG A 257 -21.61 4.16 -1.95
N THR A 258 -20.32 4.47 -2.19
CA THR A 258 -19.97 5.71 -2.89
C THR A 258 -19.90 5.44 -4.40
N PRO A 259 -20.34 6.37 -5.28
CA PRO A 259 -20.25 6.16 -6.73
C PRO A 259 -18.82 5.90 -7.21
N SER A 260 -17.84 6.67 -6.70
CA SER A 260 -16.43 6.52 -7.08
C SER A 260 -15.83 5.19 -6.61
N GLY A 261 -16.12 4.78 -5.38
CA GLY A 261 -15.61 3.52 -4.83
C GLY A 261 -16.23 2.30 -5.52
N ALA A 262 -17.55 2.30 -5.76
CA ALA A 262 -18.21 1.25 -6.52
C ALA A 262 -17.65 1.13 -7.94
N ALA A 263 -17.48 2.25 -8.65
CA ALA A 263 -16.89 2.29 -9.99
C ALA A 263 -15.44 1.76 -9.99
N ALA A 264 -14.65 2.06 -8.95
CA ALA A 264 -13.28 1.55 -8.82
C ALA A 264 -13.26 0.03 -8.63
N VAL A 265 -14.11 -0.52 -7.75
CA VAL A 265 -14.21 -1.97 -7.55
C VAL A 265 -14.63 -2.67 -8.86
N GLU A 266 -15.62 -2.14 -9.57
CA GLU A 266 -16.02 -2.68 -10.89
C GLU A 266 -14.89 -2.59 -11.93
N CYS A 267 -14.10 -1.50 -11.91
CA CYS A 267 -12.94 -1.34 -12.77
C CYS A 267 -11.88 -2.43 -12.49
N LEU A 268 -11.59 -2.70 -11.22
CA LEU A 268 -10.67 -3.77 -10.81
C LEU A 268 -11.18 -5.16 -11.18
N VAL A 269 -12.49 -5.42 -11.05
CA VAL A 269 -13.10 -6.70 -11.51
C VAL A 269 -12.88 -6.89 -13.02
N ARG A 270 -13.09 -5.85 -13.81
CA ARG A 270 -12.85 -5.92 -15.27
C ARG A 270 -11.37 -6.09 -15.62
N ALA A 271 -10.46 -5.55 -14.80
CA ALA A 271 -9.02 -5.66 -15.00
C ALA A 271 -8.46 -7.02 -14.56
N GLN A 272 -9.17 -7.72 -13.66
CA GLN A 272 -8.74 -9.02 -13.16
C GLN A 272 -8.77 -10.07 -14.27
N ARG A 273 -7.64 -10.72 -14.48
CA ARG A 273 -7.47 -11.81 -15.44
C ARG A 273 -8.10 -13.10 -14.92
N SER A 274 -8.26 -14.07 -15.82
CA SER A 274 -8.78 -15.40 -15.48
C SER A 274 -7.90 -16.19 -14.50
N ASP A 275 -6.59 -15.85 -14.41
CA ASP A 275 -5.65 -16.40 -13.42
C ASP A 275 -5.68 -15.66 -12.08
N GLY A 276 -6.47 -14.61 -11.96
CA GLY A 276 -6.62 -13.80 -10.74
C GLY A 276 -5.70 -12.57 -10.66
N ALA A 277 -4.69 -12.47 -11.52
CA ALA A 277 -3.78 -11.33 -11.56
C ALA A 277 -4.49 -10.03 -11.98
N ILE A 278 -4.03 -8.91 -11.42
CA ILE A 278 -4.34 -7.58 -11.94
C ILE A 278 -3.01 -6.93 -12.33
N PRO A 279 -2.67 -6.89 -13.64
CA PRO A 279 -1.41 -6.30 -14.08
C PRO A 279 -1.47 -4.77 -13.94
N GLY A 280 -0.33 -4.12 -13.68
CA GLY A 280 -0.25 -2.68 -13.82
C GLY A 280 -0.58 -2.25 -15.26
N ARG A 281 -1.11 -1.03 -15.47
CA ARG A 281 -1.57 -0.55 -16.79
C ARG A 281 -0.54 -0.74 -17.91
N SER A 282 0.72 -0.37 -17.66
CA SER A 282 1.80 -0.54 -18.63
C SER A 282 2.04 -2.00 -19.01
N ALA A 283 1.78 -2.92 -18.09
CA ALA A 283 1.94 -4.35 -18.31
C ALA A 283 0.78 -4.96 -19.09
N ALA A 284 -0.45 -4.50 -18.85
CA ALA A 284 -1.63 -4.94 -19.61
C ALA A 284 -1.51 -4.61 -21.09
N LEU A 285 -0.86 -3.47 -21.43
CA LEU A 285 -0.65 -3.03 -22.81
C LEU A 285 0.56 -3.71 -23.50
N MET A 286 1.54 -4.21 -22.72
CA MET A 286 2.82 -4.72 -23.25
C MET A 286 3.09 -6.19 -22.93
N ALA A 287 2.26 -6.85 -22.13
CA ALA A 287 2.45 -8.26 -21.80
C ALA A 287 2.14 -9.11 -23.03
N SER A 288 3.16 -9.43 -23.81
CA SER A 288 3.10 -10.53 -24.75
C SER A 288 2.70 -11.81 -24.00
N ALA A 289 1.82 -12.62 -24.56
CA ALA A 289 1.48 -13.95 -24.03
C ALA A 289 2.71 -14.88 -23.89
N SER A 290 3.86 -14.46 -24.41
CA SER A 290 5.15 -15.15 -24.38
C SER A 290 6.16 -14.57 -23.38
N ALA A 291 5.77 -13.58 -22.54
CA ALA A 291 6.69 -13.04 -21.53
C ALA A 291 7.07 -14.10 -20.49
N PRO A 292 8.34 -14.19 -20.05
CA PRO A 292 8.73 -15.06 -18.96
C PRO A 292 7.89 -14.81 -17.70
N ALA A 293 7.54 -15.87 -16.95
CA ALA A 293 6.68 -15.79 -15.77
C ALA A 293 7.16 -14.75 -14.75
N GLY A 294 8.47 -14.68 -14.49
CA GLY A 294 9.05 -13.68 -13.58
C GLY A 294 8.93 -12.23 -14.08
N GLU A 295 8.90 -12.00 -15.40
CA GLU A 295 8.65 -10.65 -15.94
C GLU A 295 7.20 -10.25 -15.73
N PHE A 296 6.25 -11.13 -15.97
CA PHE A 296 4.84 -10.86 -15.73
C PHE A 296 4.58 -10.64 -14.23
N PHE A 297 5.16 -11.47 -13.36
CA PHE A 297 5.07 -11.30 -11.92
C PHE A 297 5.48 -9.88 -11.49
N ARG A 298 6.65 -9.40 -11.92
CA ARG A 298 7.14 -8.05 -11.57
C ARG A 298 6.18 -6.93 -11.95
N LYS A 299 5.38 -7.14 -12.99
CA LYS A 299 4.43 -6.14 -13.51
C LYS A 299 3.04 -6.26 -12.89
N ALA A 300 2.72 -7.38 -12.25
CA ALA A 300 1.38 -7.66 -11.75
C ALA A 300 1.32 -7.73 -10.21
N TYR A 301 2.41 -8.13 -9.53
CA TYR A 301 2.34 -8.45 -8.10
C TYR A 301 1.83 -7.30 -7.24
N HIS A 302 2.31 -6.08 -7.47
CA HIS A 302 1.95 -4.94 -6.62
C HIS A 302 0.45 -4.61 -6.73
N THR A 303 -0.07 -4.46 -7.96
CA THR A 303 -1.50 -4.18 -8.17
C THR A 303 -2.39 -5.30 -7.64
N THR A 304 -1.99 -6.56 -7.85
CA THR A 304 -2.72 -7.72 -7.32
C THR A 304 -2.72 -7.74 -5.80
N LEU A 305 -1.57 -7.48 -5.17
CA LEU A 305 -1.40 -7.49 -3.72
C LEU A 305 -2.18 -6.35 -3.06
N VAL A 306 -2.11 -5.13 -3.59
CA VAL A 306 -2.84 -4.00 -3.02
C VAL A 306 -4.35 -4.16 -3.21
N THR A 307 -4.79 -4.83 -4.29
CA THR A 307 -6.21 -5.19 -4.46
C THR A 307 -6.63 -6.26 -3.44
N ALA A 308 -5.80 -7.27 -3.17
CA ALA A 308 -6.05 -8.24 -2.10
C ALA A 308 -6.17 -7.55 -0.73
N LEU A 309 -5.26 -6.61 -0.44
CA LEU A 309 -5.32 -5.80 0.79
C LEU A 309 -6.62 -4.97 0.87
N MET A 310 -7.03 -4.36 -0.25
CA MET A 310 -8.29 -3.63 -0.33
C MET A 310 -9.48 -4.53 0.02
N THR A 311 -9.56 -5.72 -0.59
CA THR A 311 -10.69 -6.64 -0.31
C THR A 311 -10.69 -7.08 1.14
N LEU A 312 -9.52 -7.36 1.72
CA LEU A 312 -9.36 -7.71 3.12
C LEU A 312 -9.86 -6.59 4.04
N VAL A 313 -9.39 -5.35 3.83
CA VAL A 313 -9.76 -4.19 4.65
C VAL A 313 -11.27 -3.93 4.59
N LEU A 314 -11.87 -4.02 3.40
CA LEU A 314 -13.32 -3.81 3.25
C LEU A 314 -14.14 -4.93 3.89
N SER A 315 -13.67 -6.18 3.85
CA SER A 315 -14.39 -7.35 4.39
C SER A 315 -14.29 -7.45 5.91
N SER A 316 -13.19 -6.98 6.51
CA SER A 316 -13.00 -7.02 7.97
C SER A 316 -13.93 -6.07 8.73
N GLY A 317 -14.56 -5.12 8.03
CA GLY A 317 -15.43 -4.12 8.65
C GLY A 317 -14.62 -3.10 9.48
N ARG A 318 -15.33 -2.12 10.03
CA ARG A 318 -14.69 -1.14 10.93
C ARG A 318 -14.78 -1.64 12.35
N PRO A 319 -13.67 -1.53 13.11
CA PRO A 319 -13.77 -1.56 14.56
C PRO A 319 -14.76 -0.47 15.00
N SER A 320 -15.60 -0.76 15.99
CA SER A 320 -16.50 0.24 16.57
C SER A 320 -15.64 1.31 17.27
N TRP A 321 -15.40 2.43 16.56
CA TRP A 321 -14.78 3.59 17.20
C TRP A 321 -15.82 4.18 18.14
N HIS A 322 -15.68 3.93 19.42
CA HIS A 322 -16.39 4.75 20.40
C HIS A 322 -15.75 6.14 20.35
N HIS A 323 -16.47 7.10 19.79
CA HIS A 323 -16.15 8.51 19.95
C HIS A 323 -16.27 8.83 21.45
N GLY A 324 -15.11 8.84 22.15
CA GLY A 324 -14.99 9.34 23.50
C GLY A 324 -14.91 10.87 23.48
#